data_fc4874a68a3729c05e75b2968eb81b71
#
_entry.id   fc4874a68a3729c05e75b2968eb81b71
#
_cell.length_a   1.000
_cell.length_b   1.000
_cell.length_c   1.000
_cell.angle_alpha   90.00
_cell.angle_beta   90.00
_cell.angle_gamma   90.00
#
_symmetry.space_group_name_H-M   'P 1'
#
loop_
_entity.id
_entity.type
_entity.pdbx_description
1 polymer ?
#
loop_
_entity_poly.entity_id
_entity_poly.type
_entity_poly.pdbx_seq_one_letter_code
_entity_poly.pdbx_strand_id
1 'polypeptide(L)'
;MPLNLNGWIDGITASIVVIFGIIFGLYFIYRSRKTNAKLVTYLGLANMFAGLMWLGVFTDFLLVLIIQQNIANNGTVAILSYIWFAPAILTAMYIGAELLAPKFKVYIVIIILAVLVVFEIIIFYYPLDSFNFVPSPPTAPSINLIDYNVNLMTFAGILMGVMLITVLMFLGLGFLIKGFESSGDIRKNFFYLSAGSICFCVFGLLEGLTVPGFLVIIVRIGYLSSFWLMYLGLKI
;
A
#
# COMPACT_ATOMS: atom_id res chain seq x y z
N MET A 1 -10.37 -26.29 15.59
CA MET A 1 -9.60 -25.50 16.59
C MET A 1 -9.80 -24.03 16.25
N PRO A 2 -9.86 -23.10 17.17
CA PRO A 2 -9.94 -21.68 16.84
C PRO A 2 -8.64 -21.22 16.19
N LEU A 3 -8.73 -20.19 15.34
CA LEU A 3 -7.59 -19.52 14.74
C LEU A 3 -6.56 -19.16 15.82
N ASN A 4 -5.28 -19.28 15.54
CA ASN A 4 -4.23 -18.92 16.50
C ASN A 4 -4.16 -17.40 16.74
N LEU A 5 -3.49 -16.98 17.82
CA LEU A 5 -3.39 -15.56 18.20
C LEU A 5 -2.78 -14.69 17.08
N ASN A 6 -1.74 -15.17 16.41
CA ASN A 6 -1.10 -14.45 15.31
C ASN A 6 -2.05 -14.26 14.13
N GLY A 7 -2.85 -15.27 13.79
CA GLY A 7 -3.87 -15.17 12.75
C GLY A 7 -4.97 -14.17 13.10
N TRP A 8 -5.39 -14.08 14.36
CA TRP A 8 -6.31 -13.03 14.80
C TRP A 8 -5.71 -11.64 14.67
N ILE A 9 -4.46 -11.46 15.12
CA ILE A 9 -3.73 -10.20 15.01
C ILE A 9 -3.62 -9.79 13.54
N ASP A 10 -3.16 -10.68 12.69
CA ASP A 10 -2.95 -10.42 11.27
C ASP A 10 -4.27 -10.11 10.54
N GLY A 11 -5.27 -10.96 10.72
CA GLY A 11 -6.58 -10.80 10.07
C GLY A 11 -7.32 -9.53 10.49
N ILE A 12 -7.37 -9.20 11.79
CA ILE A 12 -8.02 -7.98 12.29
C ILE A 12 -7.30 -6.73 11.80
N THR A 13 -5.97 -6.70 11.93
CA THR A 13 -5.20 -5.50 11.52
C THR A 13 -5.23 -5.30 10.01
N ALA A 14 -5.17 -6.37 9.20
CA ALA A 14 -5.37 -6.28 7.76
C ALA A 14 -6.77 -5.75 7.40
N SER A 15 -7.82 -6.24 8.08
CA SER A 15 -9.20 -5.76 7.89
C SER A 15 -9.31 -4.26 8.16
N ILE A 16 -8.68 -3.79 9.25
CA ILE A 16 -8.65 -2.37 9.61
C ILE A 16 -7.97 -1.55 8.50
N VAL A 17 -6.82 -2.00 7.99
CA VAL A 17 -6.10 -1.28 6.92
C VAL A 17 -6.95 -1.19 5.65
N VAL A 18 -7.59 -2.29 5.21
CA VAL A 18 -8.48 -2.29 4.04
C VAL A 18 -9.64 -1.30 4.22
N ILE A 19 -10.35 -1.39 5.35
CA ILE A 19 -11.51 -0.54 5.63
C ILE A 19 -11.11 0.94 5.68
N PHE A 20 -10.05 1.27 6.41
CA PHE A 20 -9.58 2.66 6.52
C PHE A 20 -9.06 3.19 5.18
N GLY A 21 -8.32 2.39 4.41
CA GLY A 21 -7.87 2.77 3.07
C GLY A 21 -9.04 3.14 2.15
N ILE A 22 -10.11 2.34 2.17
CA ILE A 22 -11.33 2.62 1.40
C ILE A 22 -12.02 3.90 1.92
N ILE A 23 -12.23 4.02 3.24
CA ILE A 23 -12.91 5.19 3.84
C ILE A 23 -12.16 6.47 3.52
N PHE A 24 -10.86 6.54 3.79
CA PHE A 24 -10.06 7.72 3.52
C PHE A 24 -9.94 8.01 2.02
N GLY A 25 -9.78 6.96 1.20
CA GLY A 25 -9.74 7.10 -0.25
C GLY A 25 -11.02 7.74 -0.80
N LEU A 26 -12.19 7.22 -0.41
CA LEU A 26 -13.49 7.77 -0.81
C LEU A 26 -13.70 9.19 -0.27
N TYR A 27 -13.29 9.45 0.97
CA TYR A 27 -13.35 10.79 1.55
C TYR A 27 -12.54 11.80 0.73
N PHE A 28 -11.30 11.46 0.33
CA PHE A 28 -10.47 12.34 -0.48
C PHE A 28 -11.06 12.57 -1.87
N ILE A 29 -11.61 11.54 -2.51
CA ILE A 29 -12.30 11.67 -3.80
C ILE A 29 -13.52 12.60 -3.66
N TYR A 30 -14.32 12.43 -2.61
CA TYR A 30 -15.45 13.31 -2.34
C TYR A 30 -15.01 14.76 -2.12
N ARG A 31 -13.97 14.97 -1.32
CA ARG A 31 -13.43 16.30 -1.06
C ARG A 31 -12.87 16.96 -2.32
N SER A 32 -12.18 16.20 -3.16
CA SER A 32 -11.66 16.65 -4.44
C SER A 32 -12.76 17.25 -5.34
N ARG A 33 -13.93 16.61 -5.37
CA ARG A 33 -15.07 17.10 -6.15
C ARG A 33 -15.59 18.44 -5.64
N LYS A 34 -15.57 18.66 -4.32
CA LYS A 34 -15.99 19.94 -3.71
C LYS A 34 -15.00 21.08 -3.94
N THR A 35 -13.72 20.78 -3.99
CA THR A 35 -12.64 21.78 -4.11
C THR A 35 -12.11 21.92 -5.53
N ASN A 36 -12.60 21.14 -6.50
CA ASN A 36 -12.09 21.03 -7.87
C ASN A 36 -10.58 20.75 -7.95
N ALA A 37 -10.02 20.10 -6.91
CA ALA A 37 -8.59 19.81 -6.77
C ALA A 37 -8.27 18.42 -7.30
N LYS A 38 -7.98 18.26 -8.60
CA LYS A 38 -7.75 16.97 -9.28
C LYS A 38 -6.69 16.10 -8.59
N LEU A 39 -5.60 16.67 -8.07
CA LEU A 39 -4.55 15.91 -7.39
C LEU A 39 -5.05 15.22 -6.12
N VAL A 40 -6.07 15.79 -5.45
CA VAL A 40 -6.70 15.15 -4.28
C VAL A 40 -7.48 13.89 -4.69
N THR A 41 -8.05 13.83 -5.90
CA THR A 41 -8.64 12.58 -6.42
C THR A 41 -7.58 11.48 -6.54
N TYR A 42 -6.43 11.78 -7.13
CA TYR A 42 -5.34 10.82 -7.28
C TYR A 42 -4.78 10.38 -5.93
N LEU A 43 -4.69 11.29 -4.94
CA LEU A 43 -4.30 10.94 -3.58
C LEU A 43 -5.33 10.00 -2.93
N GLY A 44 -6.62 10.23 -3.16
CA GLY A 44 -7.68 9.32 -2.72
C GLY A 44 -7.58 7.94 -3.34
N LEU A 45 -7.32 7.86 -4.64
CA LEU A 45 -7.10 6.60 -5.34
C LEU A 45 -5.84 5.88 -4.81
N ALA A 46 -4.74 6.61 -4.63
CA ALA A 46 -3.50 6.03 -4.07
C ALA A 46 -3.74 5.43 -2.69
N ASN A 47 -4.43 6.14 -1.78
CA ASN A 47 -4.78 5.63 -0.46
C ASN A 47 -5.71 4.41 -0.51
N MET A 48 -6.71 4.43 -1.39
CA MET A 48 -7.63 3.30 -1.55
C MET A 48 -6.89 2.05 -2.04
N PHE A 49 -6.11 2.18 -3.10
CA PHE A 49 -5.32 1.06 -3.64
C PHE A 49 -4.27 0.56 -2.63
N ALA A 50 -3.65 1.48 -1.91
CA ALA A 50 -2.73 1.15 -0.85
C ALA A 50 -3.38 0.33 0.29
N GLY A 51 -4.59 0.69 0.72
CA GLY A 51 -5.36 -0.11 1.67
C GLY A 51 -5.72 -1.49 1.13
N LEU A 52 -6.08 -1.57 -0.16
CA LEU A 52 -6.41 -2.84 -0.84
C LEU A 52 -5.23 -3.81 -0.98
N MET A 53 -3.99 -3.37 -0.74
CA MET A 53 -2.83 -4.27 -0.68
C MET A 53 -2.91 -5.31 0.46
N TRP A 54 -3.84 -5.19 1.40
CA TRP A 54 -4.13 -6.22 2.40
C TRP A 54 -5.36 -7.07 2.06
N LEU A 55 -5.91 -6.93 0.84
CA LEU A 55 -7.14 -7.62 0.44
C LEU A 55 -6.98 -9.16 0.45
N GLY A 56 -5.79 -9.67 0.15
CA GLY A 56 -5.52 -11.12 0.20
C GLY A 56 -5.66 -11.66 1.62
N VAL A 57 -4.95 -11.05 2.59
CA VAL A 57 -5.00 -11.44 4.02
C VAL A 57 -6.42 -11.24 4.56
N PHE A 58 -7.07 -10.12 4.23
CA PHE A 58 -8.45 -9.86 4.63
C PHE A 58 -9.42 -10.91 4.10
N THR A 59 -9.29 -11.29 2.82
CA THR A 59 -10.16 -12.33 2.22
C THR A 59 -9.89 -13.70 2.84
N ASP A 60 -8.62 -14.05 3.05
CA ASP A 60 -8.23 -15.29 3.69
C ASP A 60 -8.80 -15.38 5.12
N PHE A 61 -8.69 -14.30 5.89
CA PHE A 61 -9.27 -14.19 7.22
C PHE A 61 -10.79 -14.37 7.23
N LEU A 62 -11.52 -13.73 6.29
CA LEU A 62 -12.96 -13.90 6.18
C LEU A 62 -13.35 -15.34 5.84
N LEU A 63 -12.62 -16.00 4.93
CA LEU A 63 -12.89 -17.38 4.56
C LEU A 63 -12.67 -18.31 5.75
N VAL A 64 -11.58 -18.13 6.50
CA VAL A 64 -11.34 -18.90 7.73
C VAL A 64 -12.45 -18.72 8.75
N LEU A 65 -12.96 -17.48 8.92
CA LEU A 65 -14.08 -17.22 9.86
C LEU A 65 -15.41 -17.84 9.42
N ILE A 66 -15.71 -17.83 8.11
CA ILE A 66 -17.03 -18.24 7.59
C ILE A 66 -17.06 -19.72 7.28
N ILE A 67 -16.05 -20.25 6.60
CA ILE A 67 -16.03 -21.63 6.11
C ILE A 67 -14.97 -22.50 6.77
N GLN A 68 -14.20 -21.95 7.71
CA GLN A 68 -13.12 -22.63 8.45
C GLN A 68 -12.03 -23.21 7.54
N GLN A 69 -11.80 -22.58 6.39
CA GLN A 69 -10.77 -22.93 5.44
C GLN A 69 -10.16 -21.67 4.86
N ASN A 70 -8.81 -21.62 4.78
CA ASN A 70 -8.11 -20.56 4.10
C ASN A 70 -8.14 -20.73 2.57
N ILE A 71 -7.69 -19.72 1.84
CA ILE A 71 -7.47 -19.79 0.39
C ILE A 71 -6.42 -20.89 0.10
N ALA A 72 -6.54 -21.53 -1.06
CA ALA A 72 -5.51 -22.47 -1.48
C ALA A 72 -4.12 -21.79 -1.51
N ASN A 73 -3.14 -22.41 -0.84
CA ASN A 73 -1.79 -21.86 -0.75
C ASN A 73 -1.00 -22.13 -2.05
N ASN A 74 -1.31 -21.40 -3.08
CA ASN A 74 -0.71 -21.44 -4.43
C ASN A 74 -0.28 -20.06 -4.91
N GLY A 75 -0.10 -19.11 -4.00
CA GLY A 75 0.24 -17.72 -4.33
C GLY A 75 -0.96 -16.77 -4.49
N THR A 76 -2.19 -17.29 -4.52
CA THR A 76 -3.40 -16.47 -4.75
C THR A 76 -3.56 -15.34 -3.72
N VAL A 77 -3.27 -15.59 -2.43
CA VAL A 77 -3.36 -14.57 -1.37
C VAL A 77 -2.42 -13.40 -1.65
N ALA A 78 -1.20 -13.69 -2.07
CA ALA A 78 -0.22 -12.64 -2.41
C ALA A 78 -0.63 -11.89 -3.68
N ILE A 79 -1.07 -12.58 -4.73
CA ILE A 79 -1.55 -11.93 -5.97
C ILE A 79 -2.73 -10.99 -5.65
N LEU A 80 -3.72 -11.45 -4.88
CA LEU A 80 -4.91 -10.67 -4.53
C LEU A 80 -4.56 -9.39 -3.76
N SER A 81 -3.46 -9.40 -3.03
CA SER A 81 -2.93 -8.22 -2.35
C SER A 81 -2.11 -7.33 -3.29
N TYR A 82 -1.15 -7.90 -3.99
CA TYR A 82 -0.16 -7.10 -4.72
C TYR A 82 -0.61 -6.60 -6.09
N ILE A 83 -1.71 -7.10 -6.65
CA ILE A 83 -2.36 -6.50 -7.84
C ILE A 83 -2.73 -5.02 -7.62
N TRP A 84 -2.89 -4.59 -6.39
CA TRP A 84 -3.20 -3.20 -6.04
C TRP A 84 -1.95 -2.32 -5.89
N PHE A 85 -0.76 -2.94 -5.88
CA PHE A 85 0.51 -2.21 -5.78
C PHE A 85 0.73 -1.30 -6.99
N ALA A 86 0.58 -1.83 -8.20
CA ALA A 86 0.79 -1.06 -9.42
C ALA A 86 -0.12 0.18 -9.51
N PRO A 87 -1.45 0.11 -9.35
CA PRO A 87 -2.29 1.29 -9.39
C PRO A 87 -2.01 2.26 -8.21
N ALA A 88 -1.61 1.77 -7.03
CA ALA A 88 -1.21 2.63 -5.91
C ALA A 88 0.03 3.46 -6.25
N ILE A 89 1.09 2.80 -6.74
CA ILE A 89 2.34 3.46 -7.14
C ILE A 89 2.10 4.42 -8.31
N LEU A 90 1.35 4.01 -9.33
CA LEU A 90 1.10 4.84 -10.51
C LEU A 90 0.38 6.14 -10.15
N THR A 91 -0.63 6.07 -9.28
CA THR A 91 -1.35 7.25 -8.81
C THR A 91 -0.50 8.16 -7.93
N ALA A 92 0.33 7.58 -7.05
CA ALA A 92 1.28 8.32 -6.23
C ALA A 92 2.35 9.02 -7.11
N MET A 93 2.90 8.33 -8.10
CA MET A 93 3.90 8.88 -9.01
C MET A 93 3.35 9.97 -9.92
N TYR A 94 2.07 9.86 -10.34
CA TYR A 94 1.41 10.94 -11.06
C TYR A 94 1.40 12.24 -10.24
N ILE A 95 1.07 12.17 -8.94
CA ILE A 95 1.07 13.33 -8.03
C ILE A 95 2.49 13.88 -7.89
N GLY A 96 3.46 13.02 -7.59
CA GLY A 96 4.84 13.44 -7.38
C GLY A 96 5.45 14.08 -8.63
N ALA A 97 5.20 13.50 -9.81
CA ALA A 97 5.66 14.06 -11.08
C ALA A 97 5.01 15.42 -11.40
N GLU A 98 3.71 15.60 -11.09
CA GLU A 98 3.04 16.90 -11.23
C GLU A 98 3.66 17.97 -10.33
N LEU A 99 4.05 17.60 -9.09
CA LEU A 99 4.61 18.55 -8.12
C LEU A 99 6.06 18.94 -8.43
N LEU A 100 6.91 17.97 -8.83
CA LEU A 100 8.35 18.18 -8.98
C LEU A 100 8.79 18.41 -10.42
N ALA A 101 8.15 17.75 -11.38
CA ALA A 101 8.58 17.76 -12.78
C ALA A 101 7.40 17.82 -13.77
N PRO A 102 6.52 18.83 -13.70
CA PRO A 102 5.27 18.89 -14.49
C PRO A 102 5.52 18.80 -16.00
N LYS A 103 6.64 19.34 -16.49
CA LYS A 103 7.03 19.27 -17.92
C LYS A 103 7.35 17.85 -18.38
N PHE A 104 7.84 17.00 -17.51
CA PHE A 104 8.25 15.62 -17.79
C PHE A 104 7.25 14.58 -17.26
N LYS A 105 6.16 15.01 -16.64
CA LYS A 105 5.16 14.14 -15.99
C LYS A 105 4.75 12.95 -16.84
N VAL A 106 4.40 13.19 -18.11
CA VAL A 106 3.91 12.14 -19.00
C VAL A 106 4.99 11.06 -19.23
N TYR A 107 6.23 11.46 -19.44
CA TYR A 107 7.35 10.53 -19.64
C TYR A 107 7.63 9.72 -18.38
N ILE A 108 7.64 10.38 -17.20
CA ILE A 108 7.82 9.71 -15.91
C ILE A 108 6.72 8.66 -15.69
N VAL A 109 5.46 9.04 -15.89
CA VAL A 109 4.32 8.13 -15.70
C VAL A 109 4.37 6.95 -16.68
N ILE A 110 4.77 7.15 -17.95
CA ILE A 110 4.91 6.05 -18.93
C ILE A 110 6.03 5.10 -18.52
N ILE A 111 7.19 5.62 -18.09
CA ILE A 111 8.31 4.78 -17.64
C ILE A 111 7.90 3.96 -16.41
N ILE A 112 7.28 4.60 -15.43
CA ILE A 112 6.80 3.91 -14.23
C ILE A 112 5.74 2.85 -14.59
N LEU A 113 4.79 3.18 -15.46
CA LEU A 113 3.79 2.21 -15.94
C LEU A 113 4.45 0.99 -16.59
N ALA A 114 5.45 1.19 -17.44
CA ALA A 114 6.17 0.07 -18.08
C ALA A 114 6.83 -0.84 -17.04
N VAL A 115 7.48 -0.27 -16.01
CA VAL A 115 8.11 -1.03 -14.92
C VAL A 115 7.06 -1.77 -14.09
N LEU A 116 5.92 -1.13 -13.80
CA LEU A 116 4.83 -1.75 -13.04
C LEU A 116 4.16 -2.88 -13.81
N VAL A 117 4.01 -2.77 -15.13
CA VAL A 117 3.52 -3.88 -15.98
C VAL A 117 4.48 -5.08 -15.89
N VAL A 118 5.79 -4.85 -15.93
CA VAL A 118 6.77 -5.94 -15.74
C VAL A 118 6.63 -6.56 -14.36
N PHE A 119 6.47 -5.76 -13.30
CA PHE A 119 6.25 -6.25 -11.94
C PHE A 119 4.99 -7.13 -11.86
N GLU A 120 3.84 -6.67 -12.40
CA GLU A 120 2.59 -7.43 -12.41
C GLU A 120 2.74 -8.76 -13.16
N ILE A 121 3.39 -8.75 -14.32
CA ILE A 121 3.66 -9.99 -15.08
C ILE A 121 4.44 -10.98 -14.20
N ILE A 122 5.46 -10.54 -13.48
CA ILE A 122 6.28 -11.40 -12.66
C ILE A 122 5.48 -12.00 -11.50
N ILE A 123 4.72 -11.20 -10.76
CA ILE A 123 3.93 -11.71 -9.63
C ILE A 123 2.80 -12.64 -10.07
N PHE A 124 2.24 -12.45 -11.29
CA PHE A 124 1.21 -13.34 -11.82
C PHE A 124 1.75 -14.69 -12.28
N TYR A 125 2.90 -14.70 -12.96
CA TYR A 125 3.48 -15.92 -13.50
C TYR A 125 4.36 -16.67 -12.52
N TYR A 126 5.00 -15.96 -11.56
CA TYR A 126 5.94 -16.52 -10.60
C TYR A 126 5.63 -16.10 -9.15
N PRO A 127 4.37 -16.29 -8.67
CA PRO A 127 4.01 -15.84 -7.32
C PRO A 127 4.79 -16.57 -6.23
N LEU A 128 5.06 -17.87 -6.41
CA LEU A 128 5.74 -18.67 -5.40
C LEU A 128 7.24 -18.34 -5.28
N ASP A 129 7.84 -17.79 -6.31
CA ASP A 129 9.24 -17.32 -6.27
C ASP A 129 9.32 -15.89 -5.73
N SER A 130 8.31 -15.07 -6.05
CA SER A 130 8.25 -13.64 -5.70
C SER A 130 7.99 -13.41 -4.21
N PHE A 131 7.36 -14.36 -3.54
CA PHE A 131 6.98 -14.26 -2.13
C PHE A 131 7.44 -15.47 -1.33
N ASN A 132 7.79 -15.24 -0.05
CA ASN A 132 8.03 -16.30 0.92
C ASN A 132 6.72 -16.57 1.65
N PHE A 133 6.29 -17.83 1.68
CA PHE A 133 5.04 -18.25 2.32
C PHE A 133 5.28 -19.08 3.58
N VAL A 134 4.43 -18.92 4.58
CA VAL A 134 4.40 -19.76 5.78
C VAL A 134 2.95 -20.20 6.02
N PRO A 135 2.65 -21.51 5.94
CA PRO A 135 3.54 -22.61 5.55
C PRO A 135 3.96 -22.58 4.09
N SER A 136 5.07 -23.24 3.74
CA SER A 136 5.54 -23.29 2.34
C SER A 136 4.57 -24.04 1.44
N PRO A 137 4.21 -23.48 0.25
CA PRO A 137 3.31 -24.13 -0.70
C PRO A 137 3.93 -25.39 -1.32
N PRO A 138 3.08 -26.31 -1.87
CA PRO A 138 1.63 -26.33 -1.73
C PRO A 138 1.18 -26.95 -0.40
N THR A 139 0.17 -26.36 0.23
CA THR A 139 -0.45 -26.95 1.42
C THR A 139 -1.96 -27.06 1.25
N ALA A 140 -2.54 -28.10 1.85
CA ALA A 140 -3.98 -28.25 1.91
C ALA A 140 -4.61 -27.06 2.68
N PRO A 141 -5.84 -26.64 2.31
CA PRO A 141 -6.56 -25.63 3.07
C PRO A 141 -6.64 -26.00 4.56
N SER A 142 -6.40 -25.01 5.40
CA SER A 142 -6.38 -25.14 6.84
C SER A 142 -7.14 -24.02 7.50
N ILE A 143 -7.24 -24.06 8.83
CA ILE A 143 -7.88 -23.01 9.62
C ILE A 143 -6.91 -21.86 9.98
N ASN A 144 -5.63 -21.99 9.65
CA ASN A 144 -4.64 -20.94 9.88
C ASN A 144 -4.54 -20.05 8.65
N LEU A 145 -4.28 -18.76 8.87
CA LEU A 145 -4.01 -17.83 7.77
C LEU A 145 -2.70 -18.20 7.06
N ILE A 146 -2.62 -17.83 5.80
CA ILE A 146 -1.40 -17.93 5.01
C ILE A 146 -0.61 -16.65 5.22
N ASP A 147 0.51 -16.77 5.93
CA ASP A 147 1.47 -15.67 6.05
C ASP A 147 2.37 -15.63 4.83
N TYR A 148 2.64 -14.43 4.36
CA TYR A 148 3.60 -14.24 3.28
C TYR A 148 4.27 -12.86 3.38
N ASN A 149 5.48 -12.79 2.88
CA ASN A 149 6.20 -11.54 2.70
C ASN A 149 6.92 -11.53 1.35
N VAL A 150 7.28 -10.35 0.88
CA VAL A 150 7.99 -10.22 -0.39
C VAL A 150 9.41 -10.78 -0.25
N ASN A 151 9.80 -11.62 -1.19
CA ASN A 151 11.18 -12.08 -1.27
C ASN A 151 12.05 -10.99 -1.90
N LEU A 152 12.74 -10.20 -1.07
CA LEU A 152 13.55 -9.06 -1.49
C LEU A 152 14.73 -9.42 -2.39
N MET A 153 15.16 -10.70 -2.41
CA MET A 153 16.24 -11.16 -3.27
C MET A 153 15.78 -11.50 -4.70
N THR A 154 14.49 -11.46 -4.96
CA THR A 154 13.92 -11.68 -6.28
C THR A 154 13.80 -10.38 -7.06
N PHE A 155 13.65 -10.52 -8.37
CA PHE A 155 13.45 -9.35 -9.24
C PHE A 155 12.17 -8.57 -8.87
N ALA A 156 11.09 -9.27 -8.49
CA ALA A 156 9.87 -8.64 -7.98
C ALA A 156 10.13 -7.81 -6.71
N GLY A 157 10.86 -8.36 -5.75
CA GLY A 157 11.21 -7.67 -4.50
C GLY A 157 12.09 -6.44 -4.74
N ILE A 158 13.09 -6.56 -5.62
CA ILE A 158 13.94 -5.43 -6.01
C ILE A 158 13.11 -4.32 -6.68
N LEU A 159 12.24 -4.67 -7.64
CA LEU A 159 11.36 -3.70 -8.29
C LEU A 159 10.45 -3.00 -7.28
N MET A 160 9.85 -3.74 -6.36
CA MET A 160 9.00 -3.17 -5.32
C MET A 160 9.78 -2.17 -4.45
N GLY A 161 10.97 -2.54 -3.98
CA GLY A 161 11.83 -1.66 -3.18
C GLY A 161 12.19 -0.37 -3.94
N VAL A 162 12.60 -0.48 -5.20
CA VAL A 162 12.92 0.66 -6.06
C VAL A 162 11.69 1.56 -6.26
N MET A 163 10.51 0.98 -6.49
CA MET A 163 9.29 1.77 -6.67
C MET A 163 8.88 2.51 -5.39
N LEU A 164 8.97 1.87 -4.21
CA LEU A 164 8.67 2.54 -2.94
C LEU A 164 9.64 3.68 -2.63
N ILE A 165 10.93 3.49 -2.89
CA ILE A 165 11.93 4.58 -2.77
C ILE A 165 11.61 5.70 -3.76
N THR A 166 11.23 5.37 -4.99
CA THR A 166 10.86 6.37 -6.00
C THR A 166 9.64 7.18 -5.55
N VAL A 167 8.61 6.53 -4.99
CA VAL A 167 7.44 7.22 -4.42
C VAL A 167 7.85 8.10 -3.24
N LEU A 168 8.73 7.63 -2.36
CA LEU A 168 9.25 8.42 -1.25
C LEU A 168 9.92 9.71 -1.75
N MET A 169 10.75 9.61 -2.79
CA MET A 169 11.44 10.76 -3.37
C MET A 169 10.47 11.71 -4.07
N PHE A 170 9.55 11.21 -4.89
CA PHE A 170 8.65 12.07 -5.67
C PHE A 170 7.48 12.60 -4.85
N LEU A 171 6.82 11.78 -4.06
CA LEU A 171 5.65 12.20 -3.30
C LEU A 171 6.04 12.78 -1.94
N GLY A 172 6.88 12.08 -1.17
CA GLY A 172 7.33 12.55 0.14
C GLY A 172 8.09 13.86 0.06
N LEU A 173 9.17 13.91 -0.74
CA LEU A 173 9.94 15.14 -0.95
C LEU A 173 9.19 16.16 -1.80
N GLY A 174 8.33 15.74 -2.73
CA GLY A 174 7.50 16.66 -3.52
C GLY A 174 6.62 17.54 -2.66
N PHE A 175 5.89 16.96 -1.73
CA PHE A 175 5.11 17.71 -0.75
C PHE A 175 5.99 18.53 0.21
N LEU A 176 7.16 18.02 0.60
CA LEU A 176 8.07 18.74 1.47
C LEU A 176 8.57 20.04 0.81
N ILE A 177 9.00 19.96 -0.44
CA ILE A 177 9.47 21.11 -1.22
C ILE A 177 8.33 22.13 -1.36
N LYS A 178 7.13 21.68 -1.74
CA LYS A 178 5.95 22.56 -1.82
C LYS A 178 5.59 23.18 -0.47
N GLY A 179 5.83 22.49 0.62
CA GLY A 179 5.70 23.04 1.96
C GLY A 179 6.66 24.19 2.22
N PHE A 180 7.92 24.09 1.80
CA PHE A 180 8.90 25.17 1.94
C PHE A 180 8.61 26.37 1.03
N GLU A 181 8.05 26.14 -0.15
CA GLU A 181 7.64 27.19 -1.10
C GLU A 181 6.35 27.91 -0.68
N SER A 182 5.61 27.38 0.29
CA SER A 182 4.30 27.89 0.73
C SER A 182 4.42 28.62 2.07
N SER A 183 3.35 29.33 2.46
CA SER A 183 3.24 30.04 3.74
C SER A 183 1.92 29.74 4.46
N GLY A 184 1.85 30.07 5.74
CA GLY A 184 0.64 29.95 6.56
C GLY A 184 0.11 28.48 6.65
N ASP A 185 -1.20 28.32 6.57
CA ASP A 185 -1.86 27.02 6.70
C ASP A 185 -1.55 26.10 5.53
N ILE A 186 -1.33 26.63 4.33
CA ILE A 186 -0.95 25.84 3.16
C ILE A 186 0.39 25.13 3.40
N ARG A 187 1.37 25.83 3.99
CA ARG A 187 2.66 25.25 4.39
C ARG A 187 2.48 24.06 5.34
N LYS A 188 1.66 24.25 6.37
CA LYS A 188 1.37 23.22 7.38
C LYS A 188 0.72 22.00 6.72
N ASN A 189 -0.23 22.21 5.81
CA ASN A 189 -0.92 21.15 5.09
C ASN A 189 0.05 20.32 4.22
N PHE A 190 0.97 20.96 3.52
CA PHE A 190 1.99 20.24 2.74
C PHE A 190 2.94 19.44 3.62
N PHE A 191 3.29 19.93 4.82
CA PHE A 191 4.11 19.15 5.76
C PHE A 191 3.38 17.93 6.29
N TYR A 192 2.08 18.00 6.57
CA TYR A 192 1.27 16.83 6.92
C TYR A 192 1.21 15.82 5.77
N LEU A 193 1.01 16.27 4.53
CA LEU A 193 1.01 15.40 3.35
C LEU A 193 2.37 14.74 3.15
N SER A 194 3.46 15.48 3.32
CA SER A 194 4.83 14.94 3.24
C SER A 194 5.07 13.89 4.33
N ALA A 195 4.80 14.23 5.59
CA ALA A 195 4.97 13.30 6.70
C ALA A 195 4.13 12.02 6.51
N GLY A 196 2.87 12.16 6.05
CA GLY A 196 2.01 11.03 5.74
C GLY A 196 2.59 10.15 4.63
N SER A 197 3.11 10.75 3.55
CA SER A 197 3.72 10.01 2.44
C SER A 197 5.02 9.31 2.85
N ILE A 198 5.83 9.94 3.68
CA ILE A 198 7.06 9.33 4.23
C ILE A 198 6.70 8.15 5.13
N CYS A 199 5.78 8.34 6.07
CA CYS A 199 5.28 7.25 6.93
C CYS A 199 4.74 6.09 6.09
N PHE A 200 3.94 6.37 5.07
CA PHE A 200 3.43 5.36 4.14
C PHE A 200 4.54 4.50 3.54
N CYS A 201 5.56 5.12 2.97
CA CYS A 201 6.67 4.39 2.34
C CYS A 201 7.51 3.61 3.37
N VAL A 202 7.82 4.22 4.51
CA VAL A 202 8.64 3.58 5.57
C VAL A 202 7.93 2.37 6.15
N PHE A 203 6.66 2.51 6.55
CA PHE A 203 5.92 1.41 7.13
C PHE A 203 5.50 0.36 6.08
N GLY A 204 5.30 0.77 4.81
CA GLY A 204 5.12 -0.16 3.71
C GLY A 204 6.36 -1.04 3.44
N LEU A 205 7.57 -0.47 3.53
CA LEU A 205 8.82 -1.23 3.46
C LEU A 205 8.99 -2.15 4.68
N LEU A 206 8.69 -1.65 5.87
CA LEU A 206 8.80 -2.44 7.11
C LEU A 206 7.82 -3.63 7.13
N GLU A 207 6.63 -3.48 6.56
CA GLU A 207 5.67 -4.59 6.43
C GLU A 207 6.27 -5.75 5.64
N GLY A 208 6.96 -5.46 4.52
CA GLY A 208 7.64 -6.48 3.72
C GLY A 208 8.80 -7.20 4.44
N LEU A 209 9.27 -6.65 5.56
CA LEU A 209 10.35 -7.20 6.38
C LEU A 209 9.86 -7.83 7.68
N THR A 210 8.58 -7.66 8.02
CA THR A 210 8.04 -8.06 9.32
C THR A 210 7.39 -9.43 9.22
N VAL A 211 7.77 -10.32 10.16
CA VAL A 211 7.11 -11.62 10.32
C VAL A 211 5.83 -11.42 11.14
N PRO A 212 4.73 -12.14 10.83
CA PRO A 212 3.48 -12.08 11.58
C PRO A 212 3.68 -12.26 13.09
N GLY A 213 3.08 -11.37 13.86
CA GLY A 213 3.21 -11.32 15.30
C GLY A 213 2.94 -9.92 15.84
N PHE A 214 3.37 -9.64 17.07
CA PHE A 214 3.09 -8.38 17.72
C PHE A 214 3.68 -7.14 16.98
N LEU A 215 4.81 -7.29 16.29
CA LEU A 215 5.43 -6.23 15.51
C LEU A 215 4.56 -5.75 14.35
N VAL A 216 3.76 -6.63 13.74
CA VAL A 216 2.81 -6.27 12.67
C VAL A 216 1.82 -5.21 13.14
N ILE A 217 1.39 -5.24 14.40
CA ILE A 217 0.48 -4.22 14.97
C ILE A 217 1.14 -2.84 14.89
N ILE A 218 2.39 -2.74 15.31
CA ILE A 218 3.12 -1.46 15.34
C ILE A 218 3.30 -0.92 13.92
N VAL A 219 3.70 -1.78 12.99
CA VAL A 219 3.90 -1.42 11.58
C VAL A 219 2.58 -0.94 10.96
N ARG A 220 1.49 -1.66 11.17
CA ARG A 220 0.17 -1.30 10.61
C ARG A 220 -0.44 -0.07 11.28
N ILE A 221 -0.21 0.17 12.56
CA ILE A 221 -0.58 1.45 13.21
C ILE A 221 0.19 2.60 12.57
N GLY A 222 1.50 2.43 12.34
CA GLY A 222 2.30 3.42 11.62
C GLY A 222 1.78 3.66 10.20
N TYR A 223 1.41 2.60 9.49
CA TYR A 223 0.82 2.69 8.17
C TYR A 223 -0.54 3.43 8.17
N LEU A 224 -1.42 3.12 9.12
CA LEU A 224 -2.70 3.82 9.30
C LEU A 224 -2.50 5.29 9.68
N SER A 225 -1.45 5.59 10.44
CA SER A 225 -1.09 6.97 10.77
C SER A 225 -0.78 7.80 9.53
N SER A 226 -0.29 7.17 8.45
CA SER A 226 -0.05 7.85 7.17
C SER A 226 -1.35 8.40 6.56
N PHE A 227 -2.42 7.60 6.56
CA PHE A 227 -3.74 8.04 6.08
C PHE A 227 -4.29 9.20 6.90
N TRP A 228 -4.10 9.13 8.24
CA TRP A 228 -4.53 10.19 9.14
C TRP A 228 -3.75 11.49 8.93
N LEU A 229 -2.43 11.42 8.76
CA LEU A 229 -1.60 12.58 8.44
C LEU A 229 -1.99 13.21 7.11
N MET A 230 -2.23 12.41 6.07
CA MET A 230 -2.71 12.89 4.78
C MET A 230 -4.09 13.55 4.91
N TYR A 231 -4.97 12.98 5.73
CA TYR A 231 -6.26 13.59 6.05
C TYR A 231 -6.11 14.98 6.70
N LEU A 232 -5.22 15.11 7.69
CA LEU A 232 -4.94 16.40 8.34
C LEU A 232 -4.39 17.43 7.34
N GLY A 233 -3.56 17.00 6.40
CA GLY A 233 -3.04 17.84 5.33
C GLY A 233 -4.09 18.32 4.31
N LEU A 234 -5.26 17.67 4.26
CA LEU A 234 -6.38 18.08 3.41
C LEU A 234 -7.52 18.75 4.19
N LYS A 235 -7.42 18.80 5.51
CA LYS A 235 -8.42 19.45 6.35
C LYS A 235 -8.17 20.96 6.34
N ILE A 236 -8.88 21.69 5.46
CA ILE A 236 -8.97 23.15 5.45
C ILE A 236 -10.27 23.56 6.12
#